data_6491cf40efba06f7f804a484c5e4fef0
#
_entry.id   6491cf40efba06f7f804a484c5e4fef0
#
_cell.length_a   1.000
_cell.length_b   1.000
_cell.length_c   1.000
_cell.angle_alpha   90.00
_cell.angle_beta   90.00
_cell.angle_gamma   90.00
#
_symmetry.space_group_name_H-M   'P 1'
#
loop_
_entity.id
_entity.type
_entity.pdbx_description
1 polymer ?
#
loop_
_entity_poly.entity_id
_entity_poly.type
_entity_poly.pdbx_seq_one_letter_code
_entity_poly.pdbx_strand_id
1 'polypeptide(L)'
;MAGPVFVDLGLAAVRGMDIRVHARPILADLAVSLNETVHLAQLEGANVRYLIGAEGANALRVTDRTGQVTPAHTSATGRALLADLPDDRLEAILAEIEAEGVDVPALRAELAEIRQRGYALNFRPDDVVSMATTVRDQNDQTVAAINAVGPTSRMSQRDQVHVARQLHAAAARLEEVLRAVPQA
;
A
#
# COMPACT_ATOMS: atom_id res chain seq x y z
N MET A 1 -34.15 6.18 11.12
CA MET A 1 -33.60 6.50 9.79
C MET A 1 -32.07 6.48 9.91
N ALA A 2 -31.40 5.55 9.24
CA ALA A 2 -29.93 5.55 9.15
C ALA A 2 -29.51 6.77 8.32
N GLY A 3 -28.70 7.66 8.88
CA GLY A 3 -28.28 8.89 8.22
C GLY A 3 -27.34 8.60 7.03
N PRO A 4 -27.13 9.58 6.13
CA PRO A 4 -26.28 9.41 4.94
C PRO A 4 -24.89 8.86 5.22
N VAL A 5 -24.32 9.14 6.39
CA VAL A 5 -23.02 8.62 6.86
C VAL A 5 -22.97 7.09 6.93
N PHE A 6 -24.08 6.42 7.30
CA PHE A 6 -24.13 4.95 7.35
C PHE A 6 -24.22 4.33 5.94
N VAL A 7 -24.82 5.02 4.99
CA VAL A 7 -24.88 4.59 3.60
C VAL A 7 -23.49 4.70 2.95
N ASP A 8 -22.78 5.80 3.20
CA ASP A 8 -21.42 6.00 2.68
C ASP A 8 -20.42 5.02 3.31
N LEU A 9 -20.53 4.72 4.60
CA LEU A 9 -19.76 3.67 5.29
C LEU A 9 -20.09 2.28 4.74
N GLY A 10 -21.35 1.99 4.46
CA GLY A 10 -21.78 0.74 3.87
C GLY A 10 -21.24 0.55 2.44
N LEU A 11 -21.30 1.59 1.62
CA LEU A 11 -20.76 1.59 0.26
C LEU A 11 -19.22 1.49 0.25
N ALA A 12 -18.54 2.16 1.17
CA ALA A 12 -17.09 2.03 1.33
C ALA A 12 -16.68 0.62 1.78
N ALA A 13 -17.46 -0.01 2.68
CA ALA A 13 -17.24 -1.39 3.10
C ALA A 13 -17.45 -2.40 1.95
N VAL A 14 -18.49 -2.20 1.13
CA VAL A 14 -18.76 -3.03 -0.06
C VAL A 14 -17.66 -2.89 -1.10
N ARG A 15 -17.19 -1.66 -1.38
CA ARG A 15 -16.06 -1.41 -2.29
C ARG A 15 -14.76 -2.04 -1.78
N GLY A 16 -14.49 -1.95 -0.48
CA GLY A 16 -13.32 -2.59 0.14
C GLY A 16 -13.38 -4.11 0.12
N MET A 17 -14.58 -4.71 0.20
CA MET A 17 -14.76 -6.16 0.05
C MET A 17 -14.49 -6.62 -1.39
N ASP A 18 -14.89 -5.83 -2.36
CA ASP A 18 -14.75 -6.16 -3.80
C ASP A 18 -13.26 -6.17 -4.21
N ILE A 19 -12.49 -5.18 -3.83
CA ILE A 19 -11.05 -5.12 -4.13
C ILE A 19 -10.28 -6.30 -3.50
N ARG A 20 -10.66 -6.77 -2.29
CA ARG A 20 -10.04 -7.93 -1.63
C ARG A 20 -10.24 -9.21 -2.41
N VAL A 21 -11.42 -9.42 -2.96
CA VAL A 21 -11.75 -10.62 -3.75
C VAL A 21 -10.87 -10.68 -4.99
N HIS A 22 -10.72 -9.56 -5.69
CA HIS A 22 -9.92 -9.47 -6.91
C HIS A 22 -8.41 -9.51 -6.62
N ALA A 23 -7.96 -8.90 -5.54
CA ALA A 23 -6.55 -8.86 -5.17
C ALA A 23 -6.02 -10.21 -4.65
N ARG A 24 -6.85 -11.03 -4.01
CA ARG A 24 -6.42 -12.29 -3.38
C ARG A 24 -5.60 -13.20 -4.29
N PRO A 25 -6.04 -13.58 -5.50
CA PRO A 25 -5.24 -14.43 -6.38
C PRO A 25 -3.95 -13.75 -6.85
N ILE A 26 -4.00 -12.43 -7.09
CA ILE A 26 -2.82 -11.64 -7.53
C ILE A 26 -1.75 -11.61 -6.44
N LEU A 27 -2.16 -11.39 -5.17
CA LEU A 27 -1.23 -11.42 -4.04
C LEU A 27 -0.67 -12.82 -3.79
N ALA A 28 -1.46 -13.86 -3.96
CA ALA A 28 -0.99 -15.23 -3.83
C ALA A 28 0.12 -15.54 -4.87
N ASP A 29 -0.10 -15.18 -6.14
CA ASP A 29 0.90 -15.32 -7.20
C ASP A 29 2.17 -14.51 -6.88
N LEU A 30 2.00 -13.27 -6.41
CA LEU A 30 3.11 -12.38 -6.07
C LEU A 30 3.93 -12.93 -4.89
N ALA A 31 3.26 -13.43 -3.84
CA ALA A 31 3.93 -14.03 -2.68
C ALA A 31 4.74 -15.27 -3.07
N VAL A 32 4.21 -16.10 -3.97
CA VAL A 32 4.94 -17.26 -4.52
C VAL A 32 6.15 -16.80 -5.35
N SER A 33 5.97 -15.81 -6.22
CA SER A 33 7.03 -15.31 -7.11
C SER A 33 8.20 -14.68 -6.34
N LEU A 34 7.90 -13.87 -5.32
CA LEU A 34 8.91 -13.20 -4.49
C LEU A 34 9.41 -14.09 -3.35
N ASN A 35 8.65 -15.12 -2.98
CA ASN A 35 8.83 -15.93 -1.77
C ASN A 35 8.94 -15.08 -0.50
N GLU A 36 8.21 -13.96 -0.46
CA GLU A 36 8.13 -13.01 0.65
C GLU A 36 6.67 -12.68 0.95
N THR A 37 6.42 -12.07 2.11
CA THR A 37 5.08 -11.64 2.50
C THR A 37 4.67 -10.39 1.73
N VAL A 38 3.45 -10.39 1.22
CA VAL A 38 2.86 -9.28 0.47
C VAL A 38 1.50 -8.90 1.05
N HIS A 39 1.12 -7.64 0.92
CA HIS A 39 -0.17 -7.15 1.40
C HIS A 39 -0.80 -6.18 0.41
N LEU A 40 -2.13 -6.07 0.48
CA LEU A 40 -2.91 -4.95 -0.02
C LEU A 40 -3.34 -4.10 1.17
N ALA A 41 -3.22 -2.79 1.05
CA ALA A 41 -3.62 -1.85 2.10
C ALA A 41 -4.23 -0.57 1.52
N GLN A 42 -5.00 0.14 2.34
CA GLN A 42 -5.63 1.41 1.99
C GLN A 42 -5.28 2.50 3.00
N LEU A 43 -5.36 3.74 2.55
CA LEU A 43 -5.20 4.92 3.41
C LEU A 43 -6.53 5.22 4.11
N GLU A 44 -6.48 5.41 5.43
CA GLU A 44 -7.57 5.84 6.29
C GLU A 44 -7.12 7.06 7.11
N GLY A 45 -7.44 8.28 6.66
CA GLY A 45 -6.88 9.50 7.25
C GLY A 45 -5.35 9.49 7.16
N ALA A 46 -4.66 9.72 8.27
CA ALA A 46 -3.21 9.66 8.38
C ALA A 46 -2.66 8.23 8.61
N ASN A 47 -3.50 7.20 8.52
CA ASN A 47 -3.14 5.81 8.80
C ASN A 47 -3.30 4.91 7.57
N VAL A 48 -2.66 3.75 7.62
CA VAL A 48 -2.80 2.65 6.65
C VAL A 48 -3.47 1.47 7.32
N ARG A 49 -4.52 0.95 6.71
CA ARG A 49 -5.15 -0.33 7.08
C ARG A 49 -4.73 -1.43 6.10
N TYR A 50 -4.17 -2.51 6.64
CA TYR A 50 -3.88 -3.71 5.87
C TYR A 50 -5.14 -4.54 5.66
N LEU A 51 -5.57 -4.70 4.42
CA LEU A 51 -6.84 -5.35 4.06
C LEU A 51 -6.75 -6.86 3.96
N ILE A 52 -5.72 -7.33 3.28
CA ILE A 52 -5.39 -8.76 3.11
C ILE A 52 -3.88 -8.91 2.90
N GLY A 53 -3.37 -10.11 3.19
CA GLY A 53 -1.99 -10.48 2.91
C GLY A 53 -1.87 -11.91 2.36
N ALA A 54 -0.71 -12.22 1.83
CA ALA A 54 -0.28 -13.56 1.47
C ALA A 54 1.19 -13.74 1.88
N GLU A 55 1.49 -14.84 2.56
CA GLU A 55 2.83 -15.13 3.05
C GLU A 55 3.60 -15.98 2.04
N GLY A 56 4.90 -15.69 1.88
CA GLY A 56 5.83 -16.56 1.17
C GLY A 56 6.13 -17.85 1.96
N ALA A 57 6.76 -18.81 1.30
CA ALA A 57 7.05 -20.12 1.88
C ALA A 57 8.31 -20.16 2.77
N ASN A 58 9.08 -19.07 2.86
CA ASN A 58 10.27 -19.02 3.72
C ASN A 58 9.92 -19.27 5.19
N ALA A 59 10.70 -20.12 5.88
CA ALA A 59 10.52 -20.38 7.31
C ALA A 59 10.69 -19.09 8.14
N LEU A 60 11.71 -18.28 7.82
CA LEU A 60 11.89 -16.93 8.38
C LEU A 60 11.23 -15.93 7.43
N ARG A 61 10.10 -15.38 7.84
CA ARG A 61 9.33 -14.39 7.08
C ARG A 61 8.65 -13.40 8.00
N VAL A 62 8.24 -12.27 7.44
CA VAL A 62 7.33 -11.35 8.12
C VAL A 62 5.93 -11.95 8.08
N THR A 63 5.25 -11.98 9.22
CA THR A 63 3.87 -12.49 9.33
C THR A 63 2.86 -11.55 8.67
N ASP A 64 1.73 -12.10 8.24
CA ASP A 64 0.61 -11.32 7.70
C ASP A 64 0.09 -10.30 8.73
N ARG A 65 -0.19 -9.10 8.26
CA ARG A 65 -0.68 -7.95 9.03
C ARG A 65 -2.14 -7.61 8.77
N THR A 66 -2.89 -8.51 8.15
CA THR A 66 -4.31 -8.27 7.84
C THR A 66 -5.08 -7.74 9.06
N GLY A 67 -5.81 -6.65 8.87
CA GLY A 67 -6.58 -5.96 9.92
C GLY A 67 -5.78 -4.94 10.75
N GLN A 68 -4.46 -4.94 10.70
CA GLN A 68 -3.66 -3.96 11.43
C GLN A 68 -3.78 -2.57 10.81
N VAL A 69 -3.65 -1.56 11.68
CA VAL A 69 -3.60 -0.14 11.31
C VAL A 69 -2.29 0.45 11.82
N THR A 70 -1.59 1.18 10.97
CA THR A 70 -0.31 1.84 11.32
C THR A 70 -0.27 3.26 10.77
N PRO A 71 0.46 4.21 11.41
CA PRO A 71 0.64 5.54 10.85
C PRO A 71 1.26 5.49 9.45
N ALA A 72 0.70 6.23 8.50
CA ALA A 72 1.09 6.15 7.09
C ALA A 72 2.56 6.54 6.87
N HIS A 73 3.05 7.55 7.57
CA HIS A 73 4.43 8.04 7.45
C HIS A 73 5.50 7.02 7.91
N THR A 74 5.12 5.97 8.65
CA THR A 74 6.08 5.00 9.22
C THR A 74 6.38 3.81 8.30
N SER A 75 5.63 3.62 7.21
CA SER A 75 5.74 2.43 6.36
C SER A 75 5.91 2.77 4.88
N ALA A 76 6.56 1.89 4.11
CA ALA A 76 6.63 2.03 2.66
C ALA A 76 5.24 2.13 2.03
N THR A 77 4.29 1.32 2.49
CA THR A 77 2.91 1.31 2.01
C THR A 77 2.23 2.67 2.20
N GLY A 78 2.34 3.23 3.39
CA GLY A 78 1.74 4.53 3.68
C GLY A 78 2.42 5.67 2.94
N ARG A 79 3.75 5.67 2.84
CA ARG A 79 4.48 6.68 2.07
C ARG A 79 4.15 6.61 0.58
N ALA A 80 3.96 5.42 0.01
CA ALA A 80 3.49 5.29 -1.37
C ALA A 80 2.10 5.91 -1.56
N LEU A 81 1.16 5.63 -0.64
CA LEU A 81 -0.18 6.20 -0.67
C LEU A 81 -0.18 7.72 -0.47
N LEU A 82 0.61 8.23 0.48
CA LEU A 82 0.76 9.67 0.71
C LEU A 82 1.38 10.39 -0.49
N ALA A 83 2.40 9.80 -1.12
CA ALA A 83 3.07 10.37 -2.28
C ALA A 83 2.14 10.54 -3.48
N ASP A 84 1.08 9.73 -3.58
CA ASP A 84 0.15 9.70 -4.72
C ASP A 84 -1.14 10.51 -4.46
N LEU A 85 -1.26 11.15 -3.29
CA LEU A 85 -2.40 12.01 -2.96
C LEU A 85 -2.36 13.34 -3.75
N PRO A 86 -3.55 13.90 -4.06
CA PRO A 86 -3.66 15.30 -4.43
C PRO A 86 -3.09 16.21 -3.34
N ASP A 87 -2.49 17.34 -3.76
CA ASP A 87 -1.73 18.20 -2.85
C ASP A 87 -2.57 18.75 -1.68
N ASP A 88 -3.83 19.11 -1.91
CA ASP A 88 -4.76 19.58 -0.86
C ASP A 88 -5.02 18.53 0.23
N ARG A 89 -5.21 17.28 -0.16
CA ARG A 89 -5.37 16.17 0.78
C ARG A 89 -4.08 15.84 1.51
N LEU A 90 -2.96 15.86 0.80
CA LEU A 90 -1.65 15.63 1.40
C LEU A 90 -1.34 16.68 2.46
N GLU A 91 -1.58 17.98 2.18
CA GLU A 91 -1.35 19.06 3.14
C GLU A 91 -2.16 18.89 4.43
N ALA A 92 -3.43 18.50 4.32
CA ALA A 92 -4.26 18.27 5.49
C ALA A 92 -3.71 17.14 6.38
N ILE A 93 -3.24 16.05 5.78
CA ILE A 93 -2.65 14.93 6.52
C ILE A 93 -1.28 15.31 7.10
N LEU A 94 -0.45 16.05 6.36
CA LEU A 94 0.85 16.47 6.86
C LEU A 94 0.75 17.42 8.06
N ALA A 95 -0.27 18.29 8.10
CA ALA A 95 -0.54 19.13 9.26
C ALA A 95 -0.94 18.31 10.50
N GLU A 96 -1.69 17.22 10.32
CA GLU A 96 -2.03 16.30 11.40
C GLU A 96 -0.76 15.57 11.92
N ILE A 97 0.06 15.05 11.02
CA ILE A 97 1.31 14.34 11.35
C ILE A 97 2.34 15.27 12.01
N GLU A 98 2.43 16.53 11.60
CA GLU A 98 3.34 17.53 12.18
C GLU A 98 3.03 17.77 13.66
N ALA A 99 1.75 17.77 14.03
CA ALA A 99 1.32 17.89 15.42
C ALA A 99 1.79 16.73 16.32
N GLU A 100 2.14 15.58 15.73
CA GLU A 100 2.73 14.42 16.41
C GLU A 100 4.26 14.49 16.51
N GLY A 101 4.91 15.58 16.01
CA GLY A 101 6.34 15.81 16.11
C GLY A 101 7.16 15.15 15.00
N VAL A 102 6.56 14.80 13.89
CA VAL A 102 7.25 14.24 12.71
C VAL A 102 7.93 15.34 11.91
N ASP A 103 9.14 15.09 11.40
CA ASP A 103 9.85 15.98 10.48
C ASP A 103 9.15 16.00 9.11
N VAL A 104 8.15 16.87 8.97
CA VAL A 104 7.36 17.02 7.74
C VAL A 104 8.20 17.49 6.55
N PRO A 105 9.16 18.42 6.67
CA PRO A 105 10.05 18.77 5.56
C PRO A 105 10.82 17.55 5.00
N ALA A 106 11.39 16.72 5.85
CA ALA A 106 12.10 15.51 5.42
C ALA A 106 11.14 14.48 4.78
N LEU A 107 9.96 14.28 5.38
CA LEU A 107 8.93 13.41 4.80
C LEU A 107 8.49 13.88 3.41
N ARG A 108 8.27 15.18 3.23
CA ARG A 108 7.86 15.78 1.94
C ARG A 108 8.91 15.55 0.85
N ALA A 109 10.19 15.71 1.17
CA ALA A 109 11.28 15.42 0.24
C ALA A 109 11.26 13.95 -0.21
N GLU A 110 11.08 13.03 0.73
CA GLU A 110 10.98 11.59 0.44
C GLU A 110 9.75 11.27 -0.42
N LEU A 111 8.58 11.87 -0.14
CA LEU A 111 7.37 11.67 -0.94
C LEU A 111 7.56 12.15 -2.39
N ALA A 112 8.30 13.23 -2.60
CA ALA A 112 8.64 13.71 -3.95
C ALA A 112 9.52 12.71 -4.71
N GLU A 113 10.50 12.10 -4.04
CA GLU A 113 11.32 11.03 -4.62
C GLU A 113 10.50 9.79 -4.97
N ILE A 114 9.55 9.40 -4.10
CA ILE A 114 8.65 8.27 -4.34
C ILE A 114 7.80 8.53 -5.59
N ARG A 115 7.25 9.73 -5.75
CA ARG A 115 6.51 10.12 -6.97
C ARG A 115 7.35 9.94 -8.24
N GLN A 116 8.64 10.29 -8.19
CA GLN A 116 9.53 10.19 -9.36
C GLN A 116 9.88 8.76 -9.71
N ARG A 117 10.18 7.91 -8.72
CA ARG A 117 10.60 6.52 -8.96
C ARG A 117 9.45 5.52 -9.07
N GLY A 118 8.23 5.90 -8.65
CA GLY A 118 7.02 5.08 -8.75
C GLY A 118 6.86 4.00 -7.68
N TYR A 119 7.74 3.94 -6.68
CA TYR A 119 7.62 3.02 -5.54
C TYR A 119 8.23 3.62 -4.27
N ALA A 120 7.73 3.22 -3.12
CA ALA A 120 8.31 3.52 -1.82
C ALA A 120 9.23 2.39 -1.35
N LEU A 121 10.24 2.76 -0.58
CA LEU A 121 11.20 1.83 0.04
C LEU A 121 11.39 2.25 1.49
N ASN A 122 11.33 1.31 2.42
CA ASN A 122 11.54 1.58 3.83
C ASN A 122 12.45 0.51 4.44
N PHE A 123 13.61 0.93 4.93
CA PHE A 123 14.53 0.12 5.71
C PHE A 123 14.22 0.29 7.20
N ARG A 124 13.96 -0.82 7.87
CA ARG A 124 13.69 -0.83 9.30
C ARG A 124 14.94 -1.24 10.09
N PRO A 125 15.07 -0.77 11.36
CA PRO A 125 16.22 -1.13 12.21
C PRO A 125 16.33 -2.62 12.53
N ASP A 126 15.26 -3.39 12.38
CA ASP A 126 15.17 -4.82 12.64
C ASP A 126 15.54 -5.70 11.43
N ASP A 127 16.38 -5.19 10.53
CA ASP A 127 16.82 -5.87 9.29
C ASP A 127 15.67 -6.29 8.35
N VAL A 128 14.56 -5.58 8.42
CA VAL A 128 13.41 -5.75 7.53
C VAL A 128 13.36 -4.59 6.54
N VAL A 129 13.13 -4.91 5.28
CA VAL A 129 12.84 -3.92 4.25
C VAL A 129 11.47 -4.17 3.66
N SER A 130 10.76 -3.10 3.36
CA SER A 130 9.49 -3.14 2.65
C SER A 130 9.51 -2.21 1.45
N MET A 131 8.85 -2.66 0.36
CA MET A 131 8.65 -1.90 -0.86
C MET A 131 7.17 -1.87 -1.18
N ALA A 132 6.67 -0.75 -1.72
CA ALA A 132 5.27 -0.59 -2.05
C ALA A 132 5.07 0.26 -3.31
N THR A 133 4.00 -0.05 -4.05
CA THR A 133 3.49 0.77 -5.15
C THR A 133 1.99 0.94 -5.01
N THR A 134 1.44 1.99 -5.62
CA THR A 134 0.01 2.27 -5.59
C THR A 134 -0.76 1.47 -6.64
N VAL A 135 -2.06 1.34 -6.41
CA VAL A 135 -3.06 0.76 -7.31
C VAL A 135 -4.13 1.80 -7.57
N ARG A 136 -4.47 2.01 -8.83
CA ARG A 136 -5.46 3.01 -9.26
C ARG A 136 -6.72 2.37 -9.83
N ASP A 137 -7.81 3.07 -9.70
CA ASP A 137 -9.09 2.68 -10.30
C ASP A 137 -9.21 3.16 -11.77
N GLN A 138 -10.38 2.97 -12.36
CA GLN A 138 -10.69 3.42 -13.72
C GLN A 138 -10.70 4.95 -13.89
N ASN A 139 -10.79 5.72 -12.80
CA ASN A 139 -10.76 7.18 -12.80
C ASN A 139 -9.35 7.73 -12.52
N ASP A 140 -8.32 6.87 -12.57
CA ASP A 140 -6.94 7.18 -12.22
C ASP A 140 -6.77 7.66 -10.77
N GLN A 141 -7.70 7.25 -9.87
CA GLN A 141 -7.64 7.56 -8.46
C GLN A 141 -6.95 6.43 -7.70
N THR A 142 -5.99 6.78 -6.85
CA THR A 142 -5.34 5.81 -5.97
C THR A 142 -6.32 5.26 -4.95
N VAL A 143 -6.57 3.95 -5.01
CA VAL A 143 -7.53 3.25 -4.15
C VAL A 143 -6.87 2.31 -3.14
N ALA A 144 -5.63 1.89 -3.40
CA ALA A 144 -4.89 0.99 -2.53
C ALA A 144 -3.39 1.05 -2.82
N ALA A 145 -2.59 0.32 -2.04
CA ALA A 145 -1.20 -0.01 -2.37
C ALA A 145 -0.95 -1.49 -2.14
N ILE A 146 -0.04 -2.07 -2.95
CA ILE A 146 0.51 -3.41 -2.75
C ILE A 146 1.94 -3.25 -2.22
N ASN A 147 2.29 -4.00 -1.18
CA ASN A 147 3.64 -4.06 -0.67
C ASN A 147 4.21 -5.47 -0.67
N ALA A 148 5.54 -5.55 -0.69
CA ALA A 148 6.30 -6.74 -0.34
C ALA A 148 7.22 -6.40 0.84
N VAL A 149 7.36 -7.33 1.78
CA VAL A 149 8.17 -7.15 2.98
C VAL A 149 8.98 -8.41 3.28
N GLY A 150 10.27 -8.23 3.54
CA GLY A 150 11.17 -9.33 3.84
C GLY A 150 12.47 -8.87 4.47
N PRO A 151 13.37 -9.79 4.85
CA PRO A 151 14.69 -9.46 5.38
C PRO A 151 15.56 -8.68 4.39
N THR A 152 16.33 -7.73 4.88
CA THR A 152 17.25 -6.91 4.08
C THR A 152 18.25 -7.78 3.29
N SER A 153 18.71 -8.88 3.89
CA SER A 153 19.65 -9.81 3.24
C SER A 153 19.12 -10.46 1.94
N ARG A 154 17.80 -10.60 1.79
CA ARG A 154 17.17 -11.13 0.57
C ARG A 154 16.71 -10.02 -0.38
N MET A 155 16.47 -8.82 0.15
CA MET A 155 16.01 -7.65 -0.60
C MET A 155 17.17 -6.68 -0.89
N SER A 156 18.31 -7.21 -1.41
CA SER A 156 19.46 -6.41 -1.87
C SER A 156 19.07 -5.42 -2.97
N GLN A 157 19.99 -4.51 -3.36
CA GLN A 157 19.72 -3.55 -4.44
C GLN A 157 19.31 -4.21 -5.77
N ARG A 158 19.90 -5.37 -6.11
CA ARG A 158 19.54 -6.12 -7.29
C ARG A 158 18.15 -6.74 -7.16
N ASP A 159 17.84 -7.25 -5.98
CA ASP A 159 16.55 -7.85 -5.68
C ASP A 159 15.45 -6.76 -5.60
N GLN A 160 15.80 -5.54 -5.15
CA GLN A 160 14.88 -4.40 -5.12
C GLN A 160 14.34 -4.02 -6.50
N VAL A 161 15.19 -4.00 -7.54
CA VAL A 161 14.76 -3.74 -8.93
C VAL A 161 13.81 -4.84 -9.40
N HIS A 162 14.10 -6.08 -9.06
CA HIS A 162 13.22 -7.22 -9.36
C HIS A 162 11.88 -7.08 -8.62
N VAL A 163 11.92 -6.79 -7.31
CA VAL A 163 10.73 -6.62 -6.48
C VAL A 163 9.86 -5.47 -6.98
N ALA A 164 10.44 -4.31 -7.30
CA ALA A 164 9.70 -3.17 -7.83
C ALA A 164 8.95 -3.53 -9.12
N ARG A 165 9.61 -4.26 -10.03
CA ARG A 165 9.00 -4.73 -11.29
C ARG A 165 7.83 -5.68 -11.03
N GLN A 166 7.97 -6.61 -10.08
CA GLN A 166 6.90 -7.54 -9.72
C GLN A 166 5.71 -6.82 -9.05
N LEU A 167 5.98 -5.85 -8.19
CA LEU A 167 4.95 -5.02 -7.57
C LEU A 167 4.16 -4.22 -8.62
N HIS A 168 4.85 -3.56 -9.55
CA HIS A 168 4.17 -2.83 -10.63
C HIS A 168 3.34 -3.75 -11.53
N ALA A 169 3.85 -4.95 -11.85
CA ALA A 169 3.09 -5.92 -12.63
C ALA A 169 1.83 -6.40 -11.89
N ALA A 170 1.92 -6.63 -10.57
CA ALA A 170 0.78 -7.02 -9.75
C ALA A 170 -0.24 -5.87 -9.63
N ALA A 171 0.22 -4.63 -9.45
CA ALA A 171 -0.63 -3.44 -9.42
C ALA A 171 -1.38 -3.27 -10.75
N ALA A 172 -0.68 -3.34 -11.89
CA ALA A 172 -1.29 -3.23 -13.21
C ALA A 172 -2.36 -4.32 -13.47
N ARG A 173 -2.11 -5.58 -13.05
CA ARG A 173 -3.11 -6.65 -13.13
C ARG A 173 -4.36 -6.33 -12.31
N LEU A 174 -4.21 -5.80 -11.10
CA LEU A 174 -5.35 -5.45 -10.25
C LEU A 174 -6.12 -4.26 -10.84
N GLU A 175 -5.43 -3.23 -11.33
CA GLU A 175 -6.03 -2.08 -12.01
C GLU A 175 -6.85 -2.50 -13.24
N GLU A 176 -6.34 -3.45 -14.03
CA GLU A 176 -7.04 -3.99 -15.20
C GLU A 176 -8.36 -4.66 -14.80
N VAL A 177 -8.34 -5.45 -13.71
CA VAL A 177 -9.55 -6.06 -13.16
C VAL A 177 -10.52 -5.00 -12.64
N LEU A 178 -10.04 -3.98 -11.92
CA LEU A 178 -10.88 -2.90 -11.40
C LEU A 178 -11.53 -2.07 -12.50
N ARG A 179 -10.85 -1.88 -13.64
CA ARG A 179 -11.44 -1.21 -14.82
C ARG A 179 -12.51 -2.06 -15.51
N ALA A 180 -12.43 -3.39 -15.43
CA ALA A 180 -13.36 -4.31 -16.05
C ALA A 180 -14.66 -4.52 -15.25
N VAL A 181 -14.67 -4.18 -13.94
CA VAL A 181 -15.84 -4.33 -13.07
C VAL A 181 -16.81 -3.18 -13.31
N PRO A 182 -18.05 -3.44 -13.78
CA PRO A 182 -19.06 -2.39 -13.93
C PRO A 182 -19.38 -1.76 -12.57
N GLN A 183 -19.45 -0.45 -12.50
CA GLN A 183 -20.00 0.23 -11.32
C GLN A 183 -21.54 0.10 -11.36
N ALA A 184 -22.09 -0.55 -10.33
CA ALA A 184 -23.53 -0.59 -10.11
C ALA A 184 -24.05 0.74 -9.54
#